data_2d90c85cd8440b42885077f70c067a92
#
_entry.id   2d90c85cd8440b42885077f70c067a92
#
_cell.length_a   1.000
_cell.length_b   1.000
_cell.length_c   1.000
_cell.angle_alpha   90.00
_cell.angle_beta   90.00
_cell.angle_gamma   90.00
#
_symmetry.space_group_name_H-M   'P 1'
#
loop_
_entity.id
_entity.type
_entity.pdbx_description
1 polymer ?
#
loop_
_entity_poly.entity_id
_entity_poly.type
_entity_poly.pdbx_seq_one_letter_code
_entity_poly.pdbx_strand_id
1 'polypeptide(L)'
;VRLEWIALVGAVCVMPAVPAAGNEIAQRCVNATRPDALVTVAGKLTLQSFPGPPNYESVAQGDVEEQVFILVLPRRICLEDGEFADGSERFDRVQVHAMEPALLRALQHAVGQDVTVAGRAVGAHTGHHHAPMVVFAGSVVVRDSRAAGMDDQQDRR
;
A
#
# COMPACT_ATOMS: atom_id res chain seq x y z
N VAL A 1 -62.08 54.02 -2.34
CA VAL A 1 -60.72 53.61 -2.68
C VAL A 1 -60.41 52.35 -1.84
N ARG A 2 -60.40 51.18 -2.43
CA ARG A 2 -60.00 49.89 -1.76
C ARG A 2 -58.56 49.60 -2.17
N LEU A 3 -57.66 49.54 -1.17
CA LEU A 3 -56.33 49.03 -1.37
C LEU A 3 -56.37 47.51 -1.22
N GLU A 4 -56.04 46.80 -2.28
CA GLU A 4 -55.84 45.34 -2.25
C GLU A 4 -54.35 45.04 -1.93
N TRP A 5 -54.17 44.28 -0.87
CA TRP A 5 -52.82 43.81 -0.46
C TRP A 5 -52.47 42.55 -1.26
N ILE A 6 -51.50 42.68 -2.15
CA ILE A 6 -50.96 41.52 -2.87
C ILE A 6 -49.95 40.86 -1.95
N ALA A 7 -50.29 39.68 -1.44
CA ALA A 7 -49.37 38.82 -0.68
C ALA A 7 -48.41 38.12 -1.65
N LEU A 8 -47.13 38.49 -1.61
CA LEU A 8 -46.06 37.80 -2.32
C LEU A 8 -45.72 36.49 -1.54
N VAL A 9 -46.15 35.37 -2.02
CA VAL A 9 -45.74 34.06 -1.51
C VAL A 9 -44.39 33.72 -2.10
N GLY A 10 -43.32 33.90 -1.30
CA GLY A 10 -41.97 33.48 -1.65
C GLY A 10 -41.88 31.96 -1.62
N ALA A 11 -41.69 31.34 -2.80
CA ALA A 11 -41.37 29.93 -2.89
C ALA A 11 -39.95 29.68 -2.42
N VAL A 12 -39.81 29.10 -1.23
CA VAL A 12 -38.51 28.60 -0.73
C VAL A 12 -38.19 27.31 -1.50
N CYS A 13 -37.26 27.41 -2.44
CA CYS A 13 -36.71 26.26 -3.12
C CYS A 13 -35.82 25.49 -2.14
N VAL A 14 -36.32 24.44 -1.49
CA VAL A 14 -35.53 23.49 -0.71
C VAL A 14 -34.80 22.60 -1.72
N MET A 15 -33.50 22.92 -1.94
CA MET A 15 -32.65 22.01 -2.69
C MET A 15 -32.40 20.74 -1.85
N PRO A 16 -32.65 19.53 -2.38
CA PRO A 16 -32.24 18.32 -1.69
C PRO A 16 -30.71 18.33 -1.59
N ALA A 17 -30.20 18.20 -0.36
CA ALA A 17 -28.78 17.93 -0.15
C ALA A 17 -28.45 16.60 -0.83
N VAL A 18 -27.67 16.65 -1.89
CA VAL A 18 -27.05 15.46 -2.50
C VAL A 18 -26.08 14.94 -1.45
N PRO A 19 -26.27 13.71 -0.92
CA PRO A 19 -25.26 13.14 -0.08
C PRO A 19 -23.95 13.08 -0.89
N ALA A 20 -22.90 13.73 -0.39
CA ALA A 20 -21.56 13.52 -0.91
C ALA A 20 -21.33 12.02 -0.84
N ALA A 21 -21.31 11.36 -2.00
CA ALA A 21 -20.85 10.00 -2.12
C ALA A 21 -19.38 10.03 -1.67
N GLY A 22 -19.19 9.83 -0.36
CA GLY A 22 -17.89 9.58 0.22
C GLY A 22 -17.30 8.46 -0.60
N ASN A 23 -16.14 8.73 -1.19
CA ASN A 23 -15.40 7.80 -2.01
C ASN A 23 -14.86 6.71 -1.07
N GLU A 24 -15.74 5.88 -0.54
CA GLU A 24 -15.44 4.59 0.05
C GLU A 24 -15.06 3.69 -1.11
N ILE A 25 -13.85 3.94 -1.66
CA ILE A 25 -13.14 2.89 -2.34
C ILE A 25 -12.88 1.88 -1.21
N ALA A 26 -13.81 0.94 -1.07
CA ALA A 26 -13.60 -0.27 -0.29
C ALA A 26 -12.23 -0.77 -0.74
N GLN A 27 -11.25 -0.68 0.15
CA GLN A 27 -9.86 -0.97 -0.17
C GLN A 27 -9.82 -2.46 -0.47
N ARG A 28 -9.92 -2.80 -1.77
CA ARG A 28 -9.90 -4.19 -2.22
C ARG A 28 -8.59 -4.79 -1.77
N CYS A 29 -8.68 -5.95 -1.14
CA CYS A 29 -7.49 -6.70 -0.80
C CYS A 29 -6.72 -7.06 -2.07
N VAL A 30 -5.41 -7.16 -1.95
CA VAL A 30 -4.53 -7.55 -3.04
C VAL A 30 -4.72 -9.03 -3.32
N ASN A 31 -4.96 -9.39 -4.58
CA ASN A 31 -5.00 -10.78 -4.98
C ASN A 31 -3.57 -11.32 -5.13
N ALA A 32 -3.16 -12.20 -4.23
CA ALA A 32 -1.89 -12.90 -4.26
C ALA A 32 -2.04 -14.41 -4.51
N THR A 33 -3.27 -14.88 -4.77
CA THR A 33 -3.56 -16.32 -5.00
C THR A 33 -3.37 -16.72 -6.46
N ARG A 34 -3.44 -15.76 -7.38
CA ARG A 34 -3.25 -16.02 -8.81
C ARG A 34 -1.76 -15.99 -9.14
N PRO A 35 -1.22 -17.07 -9.75
CA PRO A 35 0.22 -17.19 -10.03
C PRO A 35 0.73 -16.17 -11.07
N ASP A 36 -0.17 -15.57 -11.86
CA ASP A 36 0.11 -14.58 -12.89
C ASP A 36 -0.25 -13.14 -12.45
N ALA A 37 -0.77 -12.95 -11.24
CA ALA A 37 -1.18 -11.64 -10.77
C ALA A 37 0.06 -10.77 -10.48
N LEU A 38 0.20 -9.70 -11.25
CA LEU A 38 1.16 -8.65 -10.97
C LEU A 38 0.53 -7.62 -10.04
N VAL A 39 1.26 -7.28 -8.99
CA VAL A 39 0.89 -6.22 -8.05
C VAL A 39 1.84 -5.05 -8.21
N THR A 40 1.35 -3.86 -7.89
CA THR A 40 2.17 -2.66 -7.80
C THR A 40 1.94 -2.04 -6.43
N VAL A 41 3.01 -1.89 -5.66
CA VAL A 41 3.00 -1.32 -4.32
C VAL A 41 4.01 -0.18 -4.24
N ALA A 42 3.68 0.85 -3.48
CA ALA A 42 4.54 2.01 -3.30
C ALA A 42 4.70 2.34 -1.83
N GLY A 43 5.90 2.70 -1.42
CA GLY A 43 6.21 3.03 -0.04
C GLY A 43 7.68 3.36 0.17
N LYS A 44 8.08 3.49 1.41
CA LYS A 44 9.46 3.73 1.81
C LYS A 44 10.20 2.40 1.94
N LEU A 45 11.29 2.24 1.17
CA LEU A 45 12.10 1.03 1.21
C LEU A 45 13.08 1.10 2.39
N THR A 46 13.11 0.06 3.18
CA THR A 46 14.05 -0.12 4.31
C THR A 46 14.77 -1.45 4.19
N LEU A 47 15.97 -1.54 4.75
CA LEU A 47 16.67 -2.79 4.95
C LEU A 47 16.61 -3.12 6.44
N GLN A 48 16.11 -4.30 6.79
CA GLN A 48 15.90 -4.71 8.18
C GLN A 48 16.54 -6.07 8.44
N SER A 49 17.01 -6.26 9.67
CA SER A 49 17.59 -7.53 10.13
C SER A 49 16.54 -8.36 10.84
N PHE A 50 16.52 -9.65 10.54
CA PHE A 50 15.66 -10.64 11.16
C PHE A 50 16.47 -11.89 11.52
N PRO A 51 16.04 -12.67 12.52
CA PRO A 51 16.61 -14.00 12.71
C PRO A 51 16.23 -14.91 11.56
N GLY A 52 17.22 -15.61 11.03
CA GLY A 52 17.09 -16.60 9.97
C GLY A 52 17.21 -18.03 10.51
N PRO A 53 17.68 -18.97 9.67
CA PRO A 53 17.84 -20.36 10.10
C PRO A 53 18.85 -20.51 11.26
N PRO A 54 18.76 -21.57 12.07
CA PRO A 54 17.86 -22.72 11.87
C PRO A 54 16.46 -22.54 12.47
N ASN A 55 16.26 -21.64 13.47
CA ASN A 55 15.02 -21.59 14.22
C ASN A 55 14.14 -20.37 13.87
N TYR A 56 14.72 -19.31 13.29
CA TYR A 56 14.02 -18.04 12.97
C TYR A 56 13.46 -17.31 14.20
N GLU A 57 14.10 -17.46 15.35
CA GLU A 57 13.64 -16.92 16.62
C GLU A 57 14.54 -15.83 17.18
N SER A 58 15.88 -16.08 17.20
CA SER A 58 16.81 -15.15 17.84
C SER A 58 18.26 -15.31 17.36
N VAL A 59 18.80 -14.22 16.80
CA VAL A 59 20.22 -14.14 16.46
C VAL A 59 21.11 -14.34 17.71
N ALA A 60 20.68 -13.83 18.88
CA ALA A 60 21.43 -14.00 20.14
C ALA A 60 21.48 -15.46 20.62
N GLN A 61 20.58 -16.31 20.14
CA GLN A 61 20.53 -17.74 20.46
C GLN A 61 21.14 -18.63 19.37
N GLY A 62 21.76 -18.03 18.36
CA GLY A 62 22.53 -18.76 17.35
C GLY A 62 21.89 -18.83 15.96
N ASP A 63 20.78 -18.15 15.74
CA ASP A 63 20.23 -18.02 14.39
C ASP A 63 21.08 -17.08 13.55
N VAL A 64 21.16 -17.33 12.26
CA VAL A 64 21.84 -16.47 11.28
C VAL A 64 21.05 -15.18 11.12
N GLU A 65 21.73 -14.04 11.05
CA GLU A 65 21.09 -12.76 10.73
C GLU A 65 20.78 -12.67 9.23
N GLU A 66 19.50 -12.43 8.90
CA GLU A 66 19.04 -12.18 7.53
C GLU A 66 18.75 -10.70 7.30
N GLN A 67 19.30 -10.14 6.22
CA GLN A 67 19.02 -8.78 5.77
C GLN A 67 17.89 -8.81 4.73
N VAL A 68 16.78 -8.14 5.03
CA VAL A 68 15.56 -8.22 4.24
C VAL A 68 15.08 -6.83 3.85
N PHE A 69 14.73 -6.65 2.58
CA PHE A 69 14.11 -5.42 2.10
C PHE A 69 12.63 -5.40 2.50
N ILE A 70 12.25 -4.39 3.29
CA ILE A 70 10.87 -4.15 3.72
C ILE A 70 10.41 -2.81 3.15
N LEU A 71 9.32 -2.86 2.39
CA LEU A 71 8.60 -1.68 1.92
C LEU A 71 7.54 -1.30 2.96
N VAL A 72 7.67 -0.13 3.56
CA VAL A 72 6.70 0.44 4.50
C VAL A 72 5.70 1.27 3.69
N LEU A 73 4.45 0.81 3.66
CA LEU A 73 3.38 1.43 2.90
C LEU A 73 2.80 2.64 3.66
N PRO A 74 2.32 3.67 2.96
CA PRO A 74 1.68 4.84 3.58
C PRO A 74 0.28 4.52 4.15
N ARG A 75 -0.32 3.38 3.75
CA ARG A 75 -1.64 2.91 4.19
C ARG A 75 -1.61 1.39 4.34
N ARG A 76 -2.38 0.89 5.31
CA ARG A 76 -2.55 -0.55 5.46
C ARG A 76 -3.35 -1.13 4.30
N ILE A 77 -2.94 -2.31 3.86
CA ILE A 77 -3.60 -3.13 2.85
C ILE A 77 -3.98 -4.48 3.45
N CYS A 78 -4.63 -5.33 2.67
CA CYS A 78 -4.91 -6.74 2.99
C CYS A 78 -4.59 -7.61 1.78
N LEU A 79 -4.42 -8.88 1.99
CA LEU A 79 -4.50 -9.91 0.96
C LEU A 79 -5.93 -10.44 0.86
N GLU A 80 -6.35 -10.91 -0.31
CA GLU A 80 -7.56 -11.73 -0.43
C GLU A 80 -7.36 -13.04 0.31
N ASP A 81 -8.46 -13.61 0.81
CA ASP A 81 -8.41 -14.91 1.49
C ASP A 81 -7.79 -15.99 0.61
N GLY A 82 -6.93 -16.78 1.21
CA GLY A 82 -6.22 -17.85 0.52
C GLY A 82 -5.50 -18.79 1.50
N GLU A 83 -4.76 -19.75 0.96
CA GLU A 83 -4.04 -20.74 1.77
C GLU A 83 -3.06 -20.09 2.76
N PHE A 84 -2.46 -18.95 2.38
CA PHE A 84 -1.45 -18.23 3.17
C PHE A 84 -1.84 -16.77 3.43
N ALA A 85 -3.13 -16.45 3.49
CA ALA A 85 -3.62 -15.10 3.70
C ALA A 85 -5.00 -15.10 4.35
N ASP A 86 -5.18 -14.18 5.30
CA ASP A 86 -6.45 -13.83 5.94
C ASP A 86 -6.87 -12.43 5.47
N GLY A 87 -7.97 -12.34 4.75
CA GLY A 87 -8.49 -11.09 4.19
C GLY A 87 -8.95 -10.08 5.25
N SER A 88 -9.07 -10.48 6.51
CA SER A 88 -9.35 -9.58 7.62
C SER A 88 -8.10 -8.89 8.17
N GLU A 89 -6.91 -9.47 7.92
CA GLU A 89 -5.65 -8.91 8.39
C GLU A 89 -5.26 -7.66 7.61
N ARG A 90 -4.87 -6.61 8.33
CA ARG A 90 -4.42 -5.33 7.76
C ARG A 90 -2.97 -5.07 8.13
N PHE A 91 -2.12 -4.91 7.13
CA PHE A 91 -0.68 -4.68 7.30
C PHE A 91 -0.19 -3.52 6.42
N ASP A 92 0.93 -2.94 6.80
CA ASP A 92 1.62 -1.85 6.10
C ASP A 92 3.07 -2.20 5.75
N ARG A 93 3.46 -3.45 5.94
CA ARG A 93 4.81 -3.95 5.64
C ARG A 93 4.74 -5.03 4.58
N VAL A 94 5.56 -4.88 3.56
CA VAL A 94 5.68 -5.81 2.45
C VAL A 94 7.14 -6.16 2.27
N GLN A 95 7.46 -7.45 2.26
CA GLN A 95 8.80 -7.90 1.94
C GLN A 95 9.01 -7.82 0.44
N VAL A 96 10.19 -7.33 0.03
CA VAL A 96 10.57 -7.29 -1.40
C VAL A 96 11.75 -8.23 -1.62
N HIS A 97 11.57 -9.14 -2.55
CA HIS A 97 12.61 -10.07 -2.96
C HIS A 97 13.00 -9.83 -4.42
N ALA A 98 14.28 -9.82 -4.73
CA ALA A 98 14.79 -9.69 -6.09
C ALA A 98 15.62 -10.92 -6.47
N MET A 99 15.22 -11.61 -7.54
CA MET A 99 15.96 -12.75 -8.10
C MET A 99 17.08 -12.26 -9.03
N GLU A 100 16.82 -11.18 -9.77
CA GLU A 100 17.76 -10.63 -10.75
C GLU A 100 18.83 -9.76 -10.08
N PRO A 101 20.14 -9.95 -10.35
CA PRO A 101 21.20 -9.15 -9.74
C PRO A 101 21.07 -7.64 -10.00
N ALA A 102 20.50 -7.23 -11.13
CA ALA A 102 20.26 -5.83 -11.44
C ALA A 102 19.19 -5.22 -10.54
N LEU A 103 18.10 -5.95 -10.25
CA LEU A 103 17.04 -5.52 -9.35
C LEU A 103 17.52 -5.51 -7.89
N LEU A 104 18.36 -6.47 -7.49
CA LEU A 104 18.97 -6.49 -6.16
C LEU A 104 19.81 -5.22 -5.93
N ARG A 105 20.66 -4.85 -6.91
CA ARG A 105 21.42 -3.59 -6.84
C ARG A 105 20.51 -2.37 -6.79
N ALA A 106 19.44 -2.35 -7.58
CA ALA A 106 18.47 -1.26 -7.56
C ALA A 106 17.83 -1.10 -6.18
N LEU A 107 17.42 -2.19 -5.53
CA LEU A 107 16.89 -2.18 -4.16
C LEU A 107 17.93 -1.66 -3.17
N GLN A 108 19.19 -2.14 -3.25
CA GLN A 108 20.28 -1.69 -2.37
C GLN A 108 20.50 -0.16 -2.46
N HIS A 109 20.50 0.40 -3.67
CA HIS A 109 20.65 1.84 -3.88
C HIS A 109 19.42 2.66 -3.49
N ALA A 110 18.25 2.04 -3.46
CA ALA A 110 16.98 2.69 -3.13
C ALA A 110 16.61 2.65 -1.64
N VAL A 111 17.43 2.03 -0.78
CA VAL A 111 17.19 1.99 0.67
C VAL A 111 17.07 3.42 1.23
N GLY A 112 16.01 3.66 2.02
CA GLY A 112 15.69 4.97 2.59
C GLY A 112 14.87 5.88 1.67
N GLN A 113 14.61 5.47 0.43
CA GLN A 113 13.86 6.25 -0.55
C GLN A 113 12.41 5.73 -0.70
N ASP A 114 11.53 6.59 -1.23
CA ASP A 114 10.21 6.19 -1.67
C ASP A 114 10.32 5.52 -3.04
N VAL A 115 9.80 4.30 -3.14
CA VAL A 115 9.86 3.50 -4.37
C VAL A 115 8.48 2.97 -4.76
N THR A 116 8.33 2.65 -6.02
CA THR A 116 7.27 1.80 -6.55
C THR A 116 7.90 0.47 -6.97
N VAL A 117 7.36 -0.62 -6.46
CA VAL A 117 7.77 -1.98 -6.80
C VAL A 117 6.60 -2.67 -7.50
N ALA A 118 6.86 -3.24 -8.67
CA ALA A 118 5.91 -4.10 -9.35
C ALA A 118 6.48 -5.50 -9.50
N GLY A 119 5.62 -6.52 -9.31
CA GLY A 119 6.04 -7.90 -9.38
C GLY A 119 4.94 -8.87 -8.95
N ARG A 120 5.28 -10.15 -8.83
CA ARG A 120 4.35 -11.18 -8.35
C ARG A 120 4.32 -11.17 -6.82
N ALA A 121 3.12 -11.22 -6.23
CA ALA A 121 2.95 -11.31 -4.78
C ALA A 121 2.56 -12.71 -4.33
N VAL A 122 2.94 -13.04 -3.10
CA VAL A 122 2.49 -14.23 -2.37
C VAL A 122 2.25 -13.87 -0.90
N GLY A 123 1.38 -14.63 -0.23
CA GLY A 123 1.27 -14.59 1.23
C GLY A 123 2.49 -15.23 1.89
N ALA A 124 2.80 -14.83 3.12
CA ALA A 124 3.90 -15.40 3.90
C ALA A 124 3.63 -16.89 4.21
N HIS A 125 4.58 -17.77 3.88
CA HIS A 125 4.42 -19.21 4.07
C HIS A 125 5.72 -19.95 4.37
N THR A 126 6.82 -19.25 4.62
CA THR A 126 8.12 -19.82 5.01
C THR A 126 8.78 -18.99 6.10
N GLY A 127 9.79 -19.53 6.80
CA GLY A 127 10.56 -18.81 7.82
C GLY A 127 11.31 -17.58 7.29
N HIS A 128 11.62 -17.54 5.99
CA HIS A 128 12.26 -16.37 5.34
C HIS A 128 11.27 -15.24 5.00
N HIS A 129 9.98 -15.41 5.27
CA HIS A 129 8.96 -14.40 5.01
C HIS A 129 8.67 -13.61 6.28
N HIS A 130 9.22 -12.40 6.37
CA HIS A 130 9.19 -11.52 7.55
C HIS A 130 8.13 -10.42 7.45
N ALA A 131 7.22 -10.49 6.46
CA ALA A 131 6.05 -9.64 6.32
C ALA A 131 4.87 -10.46 5.76
N PRO A 132 3.61 -10.08 6.03
CA PRO A 132 2.44 -10.84 5.58
C PRO A 132 2.35 -11.04 4.07
N MET A 133 2.94 -10.13 3.29
CA MET A 133 3.04 -10.23 1.82
C MET A 133 4.49 -10.13 1.38
N VAL A 134 4.88 -10.98 0.44
CA VAL A 134 6.17 -10.95 -0.25
C VAL A 134 5.95 -10.63 -1.73
N VAL A 135 6.68 -9.64 -2.26
CA VAL A 135 6.68 -9.28 -3.67
C VAL A 135 8.02 -9.71 -4.30
N PHE A 136 7.96 -10.59 -5.26
CA PHE A 136 9.08 -10.92 -6.14
C PHE A 136 9.17 -9.84 -7.21
N ALA A 137 10.08 -8.89 -7.01
CA ALA A 137 10.21 -7.71 -7.85
C ALA A 137 10.57 -8.06 -9.30
N GLY A 138 9.78 -7.57 -10.23
CA GLY A 138 10.07 -7.49 -11.66
C GLY A 138 10.53 -6.10 -12.08
N SER A 139 10.17 -5.07 -11.30
CA SER A 139 10.68 -3.71 -11.48
C SER A 139 10.72 -2.94 -10.16
N VAL A 140 11.66 -1.99 -10.07
CA VAL A 140 11.83 -1.06 -8.95
C VAL A 140 12.06 0.32 -9.52
N VAL A 141 11.25 1.30 -9.12
CA VAL A 141 11.34 2.69 -9.57
C VAL A 141 11.38 3.60 -8.36
N VAL A 142 12.43 4.41 -8.24
CA VAL A 142 12.50 5.46 -7.21
C VAL A 142 11.53 6.58 -7.57
N ARG A 143 10.74 7.03 -6.60
CA ARG A 143 9.77 8.11 -6.76
C ARG A 143 10.44 9.43 -6.40
N ASP A 144 10.43 10.39 -7.32
CA ASP A 144 10.86 11.75 -7.02
C ASP A 144 9.86 12.41 -6.07
N SER A 145 10.33 12.75 -4.86
CA SER A 145 9.52 13.44 -3.84
C SER A 145 9.02 14.83 -4.28
N ARG A 146 9.55 15.37 -5.38
CA ARG A 146 9.10 16.65 -5.96
C ARG A 146 7.77 16.55 -6.69
N ALA A 147 7.38 15.39 -7.19
CA ALA A 147 6.11 15.21 -7.92
C ALA A 147 4.89 15.10 -7.00
N ALA A 148 5.06 14.66 -5.76
CA ALA A 148 3.97 14.49 -4.79
C ALA A 148 3.45 15.84 -4.21
N GLY A 149 4.20 16.93 -4.37
CA GLY A 149 3.80 18.27 -3.86
C GLY A 149 3.00 19.12 -4.84
N MET A 150 2.87 18.72 -6.10
CA MET A 150 2.19 19.54 -7.11
C MET A 150 0.69 19.25 -7.23
N ASP A 151 0.23 18.07 -6.82
CA ASP A 151 -1.21 17.71 -6.87
C ASP A 151 -2.03 18.36 -5.74
N ASP A 152 -1.41 18.60 -4.57
CA ASP A 152 -2.12 19.21 -3.42
C ASP A 152 -2.34 20.73 -3.53
N GLN A 153 -1.68 21.39 -4.48
CA GLN A 153 -1.78 22.85 -4.66
C GLN A 153 -2.85 23.25 -5.70
N GLN A 154 -3.35 22.32 -6.49
CA GLN A 154 -4.33 22.60 -7.54
C GLN A 154 -5.78 22.54 -7.04
N ASP A 155 -6.04 21.92 -5.89
CA ASP A 155 -7.38 21.79 -5.27
C ASP A 155 -7.72 22.95 -4.30
N ARG A 156 -6.82 23.93 -4.12
CA ARG A 156 -7.03 25.10 -3.25
C ARG A 156 -7.26 26.44 -3.97
N ARG A 157 -7.71 26.40 -5.23
CA ARG A 157 -8.07 27.65 -5.95
C ARG A 157 -9.52 27.67 -6.38
#